data_85acc248f6610d69d53d50fcb303356c
#
_entry.id   85acc248f6610d69d53d50fcb303356c
#
_cell.length_a   1.000
_cell.length_b   1.000
_cell.length_c   1.000
_cell.angle_alpha   90.00
_cell.angle_beta   90.00
_cell.angle_gamma   90.00
#
_symmetry.space_group_name_H-M   'P 1'
#
loop_
_entity.id
_entity.type
_entity.pdbx_description
1 polymer ?
#
loop_
_entity_poly.entity_id
_entity_poly.type
_entity_poly.pdbx_seq_one_letter_code
_entity_poly.pdbx_strand_id
1 'polypeptide(L)'
;MASKSTKSKAKVSTAAAARKLAAAKSKAAAARKLAAAKSKAAAARKLAAAKSKAAAARKLAAAKSKAAAARKPAAAKSKAAAAGAKRSSGPRTPQYKYLLSEDHLPKAWYNINPDMPVPMSPPLHPGTKQPADPEFLSALFPMSLIMQEMSPERWIEIPEPVRDIYRLWRPTPMFRAVRLEKALGTPAHIYYKYEGVSPAGSHKPNTAVPQAFYNKEAGTKALTTETGAGQWGSALSMACKFFGLDLEVYMVRVSYDTKPYRRYIMESFGAQVYPSPSTNTEYGRKVLADDPHSNGSLGMAISEAVIAAASSGGAKKYSLGSVLGHVLMHQTVIGLEALEQMEMAGEYPDMVIGCTGGGSNFAGFCYPFLHQNLTKGHNTRIIAVEPAACPSLTKGRFVYDYGDTAAMAPIVKMFTLGHTFMPPGIHAGGLRYHGMAPSLSALVDGGYIEARAVMQRPTFAAALEFAAAEGILPAPEAAHAVRAAIDEALLCKRDNVKKVIAFNLCGHGHFDMAAYDAYHTGQLQDYEYPSAAVDEAMTHLPQVDFA
;
A
#
# COMPACT_ATOMS: atom_id res chain seq x y z
N MET A 1 35.72 -14.00 77.88
CA MET A 1 35.92 -15.05 76.83
C MET A 1 34.65 -15.34 76.00
N ALA A 2 33.94 -14.33 75.45
CA ALA A 2 32.67 -14.55 74.77
C ALA A 2 32.58 -13.94 73.32
N SER A 3 33.69 -13.44 72.75
CA SER A 3 33.62 -12.73 71.44
C SER A 3 34.21 -13.51 70.28
N LYS A 4 34.75 -14.71 70.41
CA LYS A 4 35.31 -15.52 69.31
C LYS A 4 34.35 -16.56 68.71
N SER A 5 33.24 -16.91 69.41
CA SER A 5 32.30 -17.93 68.98
C SER A 5 31.27 -17.44 67.93
N THR A 6 30.92 -16.19 67.93
CA THR A 6 29.89 -15.61 67.00
C THR A 6 30.40 -15.34 65.58
N LYS A 7 31.69 -15.01 65.41
CA LYS A 7 32.29 -14.78 64.09
C LYS A 7 32.52 -16.08 63.26
N SER A 8 32.66 -17.23 63.90
CA SER A 8 32.83 -18.52 63.23
C SER A 8 31.51 -19.06 62.67
N LYS A 9 30.38 -18.93 63.39
CA LYS A 9 29.05 -19.37 62.90
C LYS A 9 28.53 -18.53 61.77
N ALA A 10 28.82 -17.22 61.73
CA ALA A 10 28.41 -16.35 60.64
C ALA A 10 29.18 -16.66 59.31
N LYS A 11 30.49 -16.97 59.39
CA LYS A 11 31.27 -17.35 58.18
C LYS A 11 30.85 -18.72 57.58
N VAL A 12 30.44 -19.68 58.40
CA VAL A 12 29.95 -20.99 57.92
C VAL A 12 28.56 -20.86 57.24
N SER A 13 27.69 -20.00 57.77
CA SER A 13 26.38 -19.71 57.18
C SER A 13 26.48 -19.04 55.81
N THR A 14 27.37 -18.10 55.62
CA THR A 14 27.59 -17.41 54.31
C THR A 14 28.19 -18.33 53.27
N ALA A 15 29.11 -19.23 53.64
CA ALA A 15 29.70 -20.21 52.72
C ALA A 15 28.67 -21.27 52.26
N ALA A 16 27.77 -21.71 53.13
CA ALA A 16 26.70 -22.64 52.77
C ALA A 16 25.64 -21.99 51.85
N ALA A 17 25.31 -20.72 52.09
CA ALA A 17 24.42 -19.96 51.19
C ALA A 17 25.03 -19.73 49.83
N ALA A 18 26.33 -19.41 49.74
CA ALA A 18 27.03 -19.24 48.46
C ALA A 18 27.10 -20.56 47.66
N ARG A 19 27.32 -21.71 48.30
CA ARG A 19 27.29 -23.04 47.66
C ARG A 19 25.88 -23.39 47.14
N LYS A 20 24.80 -23.10 47.87
CA LYS A 20 23.43 -23.29 47.41
C LYS A 20 23.10 -22.41 46.20
N LEU A 21 23.54 -21.16 46.20
CA LEU A 21 23.35 -20.23 45.09
C LEU A 21 24.12 -20.68 43.82
N ALA A 22 25.36 -21.14 43.98
CA ALA A 22 26.17 -21.69 42.88
C ALA A 22 25.54 -22.95 42.28
N ALA A 23 25.03 -23.87 43.10
CA ALA A 23 24.32 -25.06 42.65
C ALA A 23 22.99 -24.73 41.93
N ALA A 24 22.26 -23.73 42.39
CA ALA A 24 21.06 -23.25 41.75
C ALA A 24 21.35 -22.61 40.38
N LYS A 25 22.41 -21.79 40.27
CA LYS A 25 22.87 -21.22 38.99
C LYS A 25 23.31 -22.29 37.98
N SER A 26 24.03 -23.33 38.46
CA SER A 26 24.42 -24.46 37.60
C SER A 26 23.23 -25.27 37.10
N LYS A 27 22.23 -25.56 37.96
CA LYS A 27 20.97 -26.21 37.52
C LYS A 27 20.19 -25.37 36.53
N ALA A 28 20.11 -24.06 36.72
CA ALA A 28 19.43 -23.16 35.80
C ALA A 28 20.15 -23.08 34.44
N ALA A 29 21.47 -23.07 34.42
CA ALA A 29 22.26 -23.10 33.19
C ALA A 29 22.08 -24.41 32.42
N ALA A 30 22.06 -25.56 33.14
CA ALA A 30 21.79 -26.86 32.52
C ALA A 30 20.38 -26.96 31.94
N ALA A 31 19.38 -26.44 32.66
CA ALA A 31 17.99 -26.40 32.18
C ALA A 31 17.86 -25.53 30.91
N ARG A 32 18.53 -24.36 30.85
CA ARG A 32 18.56 -23.51 29.64
C ARG A 32 19.22 -24.19 28.46
N LYS A 33 20.34 -24.90 28.64
CA LYS A 33 20.98 -25.69 27.58
C LYS A 33 20.09 -26.81 27.06
N LEU A 34 19.36 -27.50 27.92
CA LEU A 34 18.43 -28.57 27.55
C LEU A 34 17.22 -28.01 26.80
N ALA A 35 16.67 -26.86 27.20
CA ALA A 35 15.58 -26.17 26.51
C ALA A 35 16.01 -25.73 25.11
N ALA A 36 17.19 -25.14 24.97
CA ALA A 36 17.73 -24.74 23.68
C ALA A 36 17.99 -25.94 22.73
N ALA A 37 18.47 -27.07 23.28
CA ALA A 37 18.67 -28.29 22.51
C ALA A 37 17.32 -28.89 22.02
N LYS A 38 16.29 -28.89 22.88
CA LYS A 38 14.93 -29.33 22.50
C LYS A 38 14.30 -28.43 21.44
N SER A 39 14.49 -27.10 21.53
CA SER A 39 14.03 -26.16 20.54
C SER A 39 14.69 -26.35 19.17
N LYS A 40 16.03 -26.53 19.15
CA LYS A 40 16.77 -26.85 17.89
C LYS A 40 16.30 -28.18 17.27
N ALA A 41 16.06 -29.21 18.08
CA ALA A 41 15.57 -30.50 17.60
C ALA A 41 14.14 -30.40 17.03
N ALA A 42 13.28 -29.59 17.64
CA ALA A 42 11.91 -29.35 17.14
C ALA A 42 11.94 -28.55 15.82
N ALA A 43 12.80 -27.54 15.69
CA ALA A 43 12.98 -26.78 14.46
C ALA A 43 13.50 -27.68 13.31
N ALA A 44 14.50 -28.54 13.59
CA ALA A 44 15.03 -29.48 12.62
C ALA A 44 13.96 -30.47 12.12
N ARG A 45 13.10 -30.98 13.01
CA ARG A 45 11.98 -31.87 12.65
C ARG A 45 10.95 -31.15 11.77
N LYS A 46 10.59 -29.88 12.08
CA LYS A 46 9.69 -29.06 11.24
C LYS A 46 10.27 -28.82 9.85
N LEU A 47 11.57 -28.51 9.77
CA LEU A 47 12.24 -28.31 8.48
C LEU A 47 12.31 -29.60 7.63
N ALA A 48 12.57 -30.75 8.26
CA ALA A 48 12.56 -32.04 7.57
C ALA A 48 11.16 -32.40 7.04
N ALA A 49 10.10 -32.15 7.83
CA ALA A 49 8.72 -32.36 7.40
C ALA A 49 8.31 -31.43 6.25
N ALA A 50 8.75 -30.16 6.28
CA ALA A 50 8.53 -29.21 5.19
C ALA A 50 9.22 -29.63 3.88
N LYS A 51 10.49 -30.08 3.97
CA LYS A 51 11.24 -30.61 2.81
C LYS A 51 10.56 -31.86 2.22
N SER A 52 10.05 -32.76 3.05
CA SER A 52 9.32 -33.95 2.61
C SER A 52 8.01 -33.58 1.89
N LYS A 53 7.23 -32.62 2.42
CA LYS A 53 6.02 -32.12 1.75
C LYS A 53 6.33 -31.44 0.41
N ALA A 54 7.39 -30.66 0.34
CA ALA A 54 7.83 -30.01 -0.91
C ALA A 54 8.27 -31.04 -1.96
N ALA A 55 8.98 -32.09 -1.56
CA ALA A 55 9.37 -33.18 -2.45
C ALA A 55 8.17 -33.99 -2.98
N ALA A 56 7.16 -34.22 -2.14
CA ALA A 56 5.91 -34.86 -2.55
C ALA A 56 5.13 -34.00 -3.54
N ALA A 57 5.03 -32.70 -3.31
CA ALA A 57 4.37 -31.75 -4.20
C ALA A 57 5.07 -31.69 -5.58
N ARG A 58 6.41 -31.68 -5.62
CA ARG A 58 7.19 -31.72 -6.87
C ARG A 58 6.95 -33.04 -7.66
N LYS A 59 6.88 -34.17 -6.98
CA LYS A 59 6.54 -35.46 -7.63
C LYS A 59 5.12 -35.46 -8.21
N LEU A 60 4.15 -34.88 -7.50
CA LEU A 60 2.76 -34.75 -7.97
C LEU A 60 2.64 -33.81 -9.17
N ALA A 61 3.38 -32.67 -9.16
CA ALA A 61 3.43 -31.75 -10.28
C ALA A 61 4.06 -32.40 -11.52
N ALA A 62 5.17 -33.14 -11.37
CA ALA A 62 5.81 -33.87 -12.46
C ALA A 62 4.91 -34.98 -13.03
N ALA A 63 4.12 -35.67 -12.20
CA ALA A 63 3.16 -36.67 -12.63
C ALA A 63 1.99 -36.03 -13.43
N LYS A 64 1.48 -34.86 -12.98
CA LYS A 64 0.45 -34.08 -13.71
C LYS A 64 0.96 -33.57 -15.06
N SER A 65 2.22 -33.11 -15.13
CA SER A 65 2.86 -32.67 -16.38
C SER A 65 3.01 -33.84 -17.39
N LYS A 66 3.44 -35.03 -16.93
CA LYS A 66 3.50 -36.24 -17.79
C LYS A 66 2.12 -36.68 -18.27
N ALA A 67 1.08 -36.60 -17.44
CA ALA A 67 -0.30 -36.91 -17.82
C ALA A 67 -0.87 -35.92 -18.84
N ALA A 68 -0.51 -34.63 -18.74
CA ALA A 68 -0.88 -33.61 -19.70
C ALA A 68 -0.20 -33.81 -21.07
N ALA A 69 1.07 -34.23 -21.07
CA ALA A 69 1.83 -34.50 -22.30
C ALA A 69 1.34 -35.76 -23.07
N ALA A 70 0.70 -36.71 -22.36
CA ALA A 70 0.16 -37.95 -22.95
C ALA A 70 -1.21 -37.78 -23.61
N ARG A 71 -1.89 -36.66 -23.43
CA ARG A 71 -3.16 -36.32 -24.11
C ARG A 71 -2.90 -35.57 -25.40
N LYS A 72 -2.54 -36.28 -26.48
CA LYS A 72 -2.71 -35.74 -27.83
C LYS A 72 -4.20 -35.65 -28.14
N PRO A 73 -4.72 -34.50 -28.61
CA PRO A 73 -6.11 -34.43 -29.04
C PRO A 73 -6.26 -35.21 -30.34
N ALA A 74 -7.10 -36.23 -30.32
CA ALA A 74 -7.63 -36.87 -31.52
C ALA A 74 -8.45 -35.81 -32.26
N ALA A 75 -8.07 -35.48 -33.49
CA ALA A 75 -8.77 -34.56 -34.34
C ALA A 75 -10.13 -35.16 -34.75
N ALA A 76 -11.18 -34.82 -34.02
CA ALA A 76 -12.55 -35.03 -34.46
C ALA A 76 -12.89 -33.95 -35.47
N LYS A 77 -12.93 -34.33 -36.77
CA LYS A 77 -13.49 -33.49 -37.85
C LYS A 77 -15.02 -33.43 -37.65
N SER A 78 -15.51 -32.42 -36.96
CA SER A 78 -16.90 -32.04 -37.04
C SER A 78 -17.03 -30.93 -38.10
N LYS A 79 -17.64 -31.26 -39.24
CA LYS A 79 -18.16 -30.29 -40.17
C LYS A 79 -19.35 -29.58 -39.52
N ALA A 80 -19.11 -28.47 -38.83
CA ALA A 80 -20.15 -27.53 -38.48
C ALA A 80 -20.16 -26.45 -39.59
N ALA A 81 -21.29 -26.30 -40.23
CA ALA A 81 -21.53 -25.35 -41.31
C ALA A 81 -21.19 -23.93 -40.84
N ALA A 82 -20.21 -23.31 -41.48
CA ALA A 82 -19.93 -21.89 -41.36
C ALA A 82 -21.05 -21.10 -42.02
N ALA A 83 -22.04 -20.67 -41.24
CA ALA A 83 -22.88 -19.56 -41.62
C ALA A 83 -22.03 -18.28 -41.49
N GLY A 84 -21.34 -17.93 -42.55
CA GLY A 84 -20.55 -16.71 -42.64
C GLY A 84 -21.46 -15.49 -42.64
N ALA A 85 -21.71 -14.92 -41.48
CA ALA A 85 -22.14 -13.55 -41.38
C ALA A 85 -20.95 -12.68 -41.82
N LYS A 86 -20.92 -12.24 -43.08
CA LYS A 86 -20.09 -11.15 -43.57
C LYS A 86 -20.43 -9.92 -42.72
N ARG A 87 -19.66 -9.65 -41.66
CA ARG A 87 -19.71 -8.34 -40.99
C ARG A 87 -19.32 -7.31 -42.05
N SER A 88 -20.27 -6.39 -42.36
CA SER A 88 -20.05 -5.26 -43.23
C SER A 88 -18.79 -4.50 -42.81
N SER A 89 -17.89 -4.26 -43.77
CA SER A 89 -16.72 -3.41 -43.62
C SER A 89 -17.09 -1.93 -43.67
N GLY A 90 -18.08 -1.51 -42.89
CA GLY A 90 -18.30 -0.11 -42.58
C GLY A 90 -17.21 0.40 -41.65
N PRO A 91 -16.92 1.71 -41.59
CA PRO A 91 -15.96 2.26 -40.67
C PRO A 91 -16.36 1.83 -39.24
N ARG A 92 -15.49 1.05 -38.57
CA ARG A 92 -15.74 0.64 -37.18
C ARG A 92 -15.88 1.90 -36.35
N THR A 93 -16.98 2.04 -35.61
CA THR A 93 -17.14 3.08 -34.63
C THR A 93 -15.95 3.01 -33.67
N PRO A 94 -15.21 4.11 -33.42
CA PRO A 94 -14.08 4.09 -32.54
C PRO A 94 -14.50 3.54 -31.17
N GLN A 95 -13.73 2.57 -30.67
CA GLN A 95 -13.94 2.05 -29.33
C GLN A 95 -13.30 3.00 -28.30
N TYR A 96 -14.09 3.47 -27.34
CA TYR A 96 -13.63 4.41 -26.30
C TYR A 96 -13.55 3.77 -24.91
N LYS A 97 -14.18 2.62 -24.72
CA LYS A 97 -14.29 1.93 -23.45
C LYS A 97 -13.85 0.47 -23.62
N TYR A 98 -12.89 0.06 -22.82
CA TYR A 98 -12.31 -1.27 -22.82
C TYR A 98 -12.72 -1.98 -21.54
N LEU A 99 -13.54 -3.02 -21.66
CA LEU A 99 -14.05 -3.84 -20.56
C LEU A 99 -13.57 -5.25 -20.73
N LEU A 100 -13.00 -5.80 -19.68
CA LEU A 100 -12.72 -7.22 -19.54
C LEU A 100 -13.93 -7.91 -18.91
N SER A 101 -14.18 -9.18 -19.27
CA SER A 101 -15.14 -10.02 -18.55
C SER A 101 -14.55 -10.51 -17.23
N GLU A 102 -15.38 -11.05 -16.34
CA GLU A 102 -14.95 -11.58 -15.05
C GLU A 102 -13.91 -12.71 -15.17
N ASP A 103 -13.90 -13.48 -16.26
CA ASP A 103 -12.91 -14.51 -16.53
C ASP A 103 -11.47 -13.97 -16.64
N HIS A 104 -11.31 -12.68 -16.94
CA HIS A 104 -10.06 -11.94 -17.03
C HIS A 104 -9.64 -11.31 -15.69
N LEU A 105 -10.41 -11.53 -14.61
CA LEU A 105 -9.98 -11.10 -13.28
C LEU A 105 -8.65 -11.76 -12.93
N PRO A 106 -7.59 -10.99 -12.56
CA PRO A 106 -6.30 -11.57 -12.21
C PRO A 106 -6.41 -12.65 -11.13
N LYS A 107 -5.75 -13.78 -11.36
CA LYS A 107 -5.72 -14.92 -10.41
C LYS A 107 -4.54 -14.85 -9.46
N ALA A 108 -3.59 -13.96 -9.72
CA ALA A 108 -2.42 -13.72 -8.88
C ALA A 108 -2.07 -12.24 -8.90
N TRP A 109 -1.55 -11.75 -7.79
CA TRP A 109 -0.88 -10.44 -7.71
C TRP A 109 0.54 -10.54 -8.23
N TYR A 110 1.03 -9.46 -8.81
CA TYR A 110 2.44 -9.31 -9.16
C TYR A 110 3.23 -8.75 -7.98
N ASN A 111 4.21 -9.51 -7.51
CA ASN A 111 5.16 -9.08 -6.49
C ASN A 111 6.46 -8.63 -7.18
N ILE A 112 6.84 -7.37 -6.97
CA ILE A 112 8.05 -6.80 -7.59
C ILE A 112 9.34 -7.26 -6.92
N ASN A 113 9.30 -7.76 -5.68
CA ASN A 113 10.50 -8.07 -4.90
C ASN A 113 11.56 -8.90 -5.66
N PRO A 114 11.22 -10.01 -6.36
CA PRO A 114 12.20 -10.78 -7.11
C PRO A 114 12.73 -10.09 -8.38
N ASP A 115 12.08 -9.04 -8.84
CA ASP A 115 12.43 -8.30 -10.05
C ASP A 115 13.05 -6.92 -9.74
N MET A 116 13.24 -6.59 -8.44
CA MET A 116 13.84 -5.31 -8.06
C MET A 116 15.24 -5.15 -8.68
N PRO A 117 15.45 -4.13 -9.53
CA PRO A 117 16.75 -3.91 -10.19
C PRO A 117 17.78 -3.27 -9.25
N VAL A 118 17.36 -2.88 -8.06
CA VAL A 118 18.18 -2.28 -7.01
C VAL A 118 17.94 -3.00 -5.68
N PRO A 119 18.94 -3.11 -4.79
CA PRO A 119 18.79 -3.81 -3.52
C PRO A 119 17.79 -3.08 -2.61
N MET A 120 16.97 -3.87 -1.91
CA MET A 120 16.06 -3.38 -0.88
C MET A 120 16.74 -3.42 0.48
N SER A 121 16.62 -2.33 1.24
CA SER A 121 17.07 -2.28 2.63
C SER A 121 16.03 -2.90 3.56
N PRO A 122 16.42 -3.69 4.58
CA PRO A 122 15.48 -4.31 5.50
C PRO A 122 14.78 -3.27 6.37
N PRO A 123 13.52 -3.52 6.80
CA PRO A 123 12.91 -2.74 7.86
C PRO A 123 13.63 -2.98 9.18
N LEU A 124 13.73 -1.94 10.04
CA LEU A 124 14.39 -2.03 11.33
C LEU A 124 13.37 -1.91 12.48
N HIS A 125 13.67 -2.58 13.57
CA HIS A 125 12.91 -2.47 14.81
C HIS A 125 13.11 -1.08 15.43
N PRO A 126 12.05 -0.34 15.80
CA PRO A 126 12.14 1.05 16.22
C PRO A 126 13.00 1.26 17.48
N GLY A 127 12.99 0.31 18.43
CA GLY A 127 13.75 0.40 19.67
C GLY A 127 15.20 -0.07 19.56
N THR A 128 15.45 -1.22 18.89
CA THR A 128 16.80 -1.82 18.79
C THR A 128 17.57 -1.36 17.58
N LYS A 129 16.89 -0.81 16.56
CA LYS A 129 17.45 -0.39 15.25
C LYS A 129 18.15 -1.54 14.48
N GLN A 130 17.92 -2.78 14.90
CA GLN A 130 18.33 -3.98 14.18
C GLN A 130 17.23 -4.40 13.19
N PRO A 131 17.54 -5.23 12.19
CA PRO A 131 16.51 -5.74 11.29
C PRO A 131 15.31 -6.31 12.05
N ALA A 132 14.11 -5.86 11.69
CA ALA A 132 12.88 -6.29 12.32
C ALA A 132 12.63 -7.76 12.03
N ASP A 133 12.39 -8.56 13.07
CA ASP A 133 12.04 -9.96 12.93
C ASP A 133 10.53 -10.15 12.72
N PRO A 134 10.11 -11.29 12.16
CA PRO A 134 8.68 -11.58 11.96
C PRO A 134 7.89 -11.66 13.29
N GLU A 135 8.53 -11.94 14.43
CA GLU A 135 7.87 -12.01 15.73
C GLU A 135 7.42 -10.61 16.17
N PHE A 136 8.30 -9.61 16.04
CA PHE A 136 7.95 -8.22 16.29
C PHE A 136 6.80 -7.75 15.39
N LEU A 137 6.87 -8.02 14.08
CA LEU A 137 5.82 -7.63 13.13
C LEU A 137 4.50 -8.36 13.40
N SER A 138 4.55 -9.58 13.96
CA SER A 138 3.36 -10.37 14.28
C SER A 138 2.49 -9.75 15.37
N ALA A 139 3.01 -8.83 16.17
CA ALA A 139 2.20 -8.04 17.10
C ALA A 139 1.15 -7.18 16.35
N LEU A 140 1.50 -6.69 15.16
CA LEU A 140 0.67 -5.78 14.36
C LEU A 140 -0.07 -6.49 13.22
N PHE A 141 0.56 -7.47 12.55
CA PHE A 141 0.04 -8.09 11.32
C PHE A 141 -0.12 -9.60 11.47
N PRO A 142 -1.06 -10.24 10.77
CA PRO A 142 -1.10 -11.69 10.68
C PRO A 142 0.11 -12.23 9.91
N MET A 143 0.60 -13.41 10.29
CA MET A 143 1.79 -14.01 9.67
C MET A 143 1.68 -14.16 8.14
N SER A 144 0.48 -14.38 7.62
CA SER A 144 0.23 -14.48 6.17
C SER A 144 0.60 -13.19 5.42
N LEU A 145 0.31 -12.01 5.96
CA LEU A 145 0.70 -10.72 5.35
C LEU A 145 2.21 -10.45 5.51
N ILE A 146 2.81 -10.83 6.65
CA ILE A 146 4.26 -10.74 6.85
C ILE A 146 5.00 -11.63 5.84
N MET A 147 4.50 -12.83 5.59
CA MET A 147 5.09 -13.73 4.59
C MET A 147 4.94 -13.19 3.17
N GLN A 148 3.88 -12.46 2.85
CA GLN A 148 3.73 -11.77 1.57
C GLN A 148 4.72 -10.61 1.43
N GLU A 149 4.92 -9.82 2.49
CA GLU A 149 5.89 -8.73 2.51
C GLU A 149 7.32 -9.21 2.18
N MET A 150 7.68 -10.39 2.68
CA MET A 150 9.00 -10.99 2.54
C MET A 150 9.11 -12.03 1.40
N SER A 151 8.06 -12.20 0.60
CA SER A 151 8.01 -13.29 -0.39
C SER A 151 9.01 -13.09 -1.53
N PRO A 152 9.78 -14.11 -1.90
CA PRO A 152 10.57 -14.12 -3.12
C PRO A 152 9.78 -14.58 -4.36
N GLU A 153 8.51 -14.98 -4.17
CA GLU A 153 7.66 -15.45 -5.28
C GLU A 153 7.13 -14.26 -6.07
N ARG A 154 7.31 -14.28 -7.40
CA ARG A 154 6.86 -13.21 -8.30
C ARG A 154 5.34 -13.11 -8.40
N TRP A 155 4.64 -14.23 -8.33
CA TRP A 155 3.19 -14.32 -8.46
C TRP A 155 2.59 -14.93 -7.20
N ILE A 156 1.77 -14.16 -6.51
CA ILE A 156 1.09 -14.60 -5.29
C ILE A 156 -0.37 -14.83 -5.64
N GLU A 157 -0.86 -16.06 -5.46
CA GLU A 157 -2.24 -16.43 -5.77
C GLU A 157 -3.24 -15.57 -4.97
N ILE A 158 -4.28 -15.09 -5.66
CA ILE A 158 -5.42 -14.38 -5.03
C ILE A 158 -6.42 -15.44 -4.56
N PRO A 159 -6.69 -15.53 -3.25
CA PRO A 159 -7.66 -16.50 -2.70
C PRO A 159 -9.04 -16.30 -3.31
N GLU A 160 -9.76 -17.41 -3.53
CA GLU A 160 -11.11 -17.34 -4.12
C GLU A 160 -12.08 -16.43 -3.35
N PRO A 161 -12.15 -16.45 -1.99
CA PRO A 161 -13.02 -15.51 -1.27
C PRO A 161 -12.70 -14.03 -1.52
N VAL A 162 -11.43 -13.70 -1.80
CA VAL A 162 -11.01 -12.34 -2.19
C VAL A 162 -11.48 -12.02 -3.61
N ARG A 163 -11.33 -12.97 -4.55
CA ARG A 163 -11.81 -12.81 -5.94
C ARG A 163 -13.31 -12.69 -6.02
N ASP A 164 -14.06 -13.42 -5.19
CA ASP A 164 -15.52 -13.33 -5.13
C ASP A 164 -15.99 -11.91 -4.77
N ILE A 165 -15.33 -11.28 -3.80
CA ILE A 165 -15.62 -9.89 -3.44
C ILE A 165 -15.14 -8.93 -4.55
N TYR A 166 -14.00 -9.19 -5.18
CA TYR A 166 -13.51 -8.37 -6.29
C TYR A 166 -14.50 -8.31 -7.46
N ARG A 167 -15.23 -9.37 -7.77
CA ARG A 167 -16.27 -9.41 -8.82
C ARG A 167 -17.38 -8.38 -8.66
N LEU A 168 -17.56 -7.80 -7.47
CA LEU A 168 -18.51 -6.70 -7.27
C LEU A 168 -18.17 -5.43 -8.08
N TRP A 169 -16.89 -5.22 -8.45
CA TRP A 169 -16.48 -4.04 -9.21
C TRP A 169 -15.35 -4.28 -10.21
N ARG A 170 -14.66 -5.42 -10.15
CA ARG A 170 -13.56 -5.75 -11.05
C ARG A 170 -14.00 -6.78 -12.11
N PRO A 171 -13.38 -6.78 -13.29
CA PRO A 171 -12.34 -5.83 -13.78
C PRO A 171 -12.87 -4.40 -13.93
N THR A 172 -12.05 -3.40 -13.56
CA THR A 172 -12.45 -1.99 -13.70
C THR A 172 -12.27 -1.51 -15.15
N PRO A 173 -13.06 -0.53 -15.60
CA PRO A 173 -13.00 -0.06 -16.99
C PRO A 173 -11.72 0.73 -17.26
N MET A 174 -11.25 0.65 -18.52
CA MET A 174 -10.31 1.60 -19.11
C MET A 174 -11.01 2.38 -20.22
N PHE A 175 -10.72 3.65 -20.32
CA PHE A 175 -11.28 4.54 -21.32
C PHE A 175 -10.18 5.23 -22.12
N ARG A 176 -10.46 5.54 -23.39
CA ARG A 176 -9.70 6.52 -24.15
C ARG A 176 -10.37 7.89 -24.04
N ALA A 177 -9.63 8.87 -23.58
CA ALA A 177 -10.10 10.25 -23.33
C ALA A 177 -10.18 11.08 -24.61
N VAL A 178 -10.95 10.64 -25.60
CA VAL A 178 -11.00 11.25 -26.95
C VAL A 178 -11.50 12.70 -26.90
N ARG A 179 -12.42 13.01 -26.00
CA ARG A 179 -12.92 14.39 -25.86
C ARG A 179 -11.88 15.31 -25.27
N LEU A 180 -11.10 14.80 -24.30
CA LEU A 180 -9.96 15.53 -23.73
C LEU A 180 -8.85 15.72 -24.79
N GLU A 181 -8.50 14.68 -25.55
CA GLU A 181 -7.56 14.77 -26.66
C GLU A 181 -7.95 15.89 -27.64
N LYS A 182 -9.24 15.94 -28.00
CA LYS A 182 -9.81 16.98 -28.89
C LYS A 182 -9.78 18.37 -28.23
N ALA A 183 -10.15 18.50 -26.97
CA ALA A 183 -10.15 19.77 -26.25
C ALA A 183 -8.73 20.37 -26.15
N LEU A 184 -7.73 19.53 -25.90
CA LEU A 184 -6.32 19.91 -25.86
C LEU A 184 -5.74 20.17 -27.26
N GLY A 185 -6.36 19.65 -28.32
CA GLY A 185 -5.85 19.68 -29.70
C GLY A 185 -4.51 18.97 -29.84
N THR A 186 -4.32 17.85 -29.15
CA THR A 186 -3.09 17.07 -29.10
C THR A 186 -3.14 15.88 -30.05
N PRO A 187 -2.00 15.47 -30.66
CA PRO A 187 -1.89 14.20 -31.36
C PRO A 187 -1.73 12.99 -30.42
N ALA A 188 -1.56 13.20 -29.10
CA ALA A 188 -1.43 12.14 -28.13
C ALA A 188 -2.72 11.34 -27.98
N HIS A 189 -2.59 10.02 -27.74
CA HIS A 189 -3.70 9.18 -27.31
C HIS A 189 -3.65 9.05 -25.80
N ILE A 190 -4.74 9.42 -25.11
CA ILE A 190 -4.83 9.45 -23.64
C ILE A 190 -5.77 8.36 -23.16
N TYR A 191 -5.28 7.49 -22.29
CA TYR A 191 -6.06 6.43 -21.65
C TYR A 191 -6.10 6.62 -20.13
N TYR A 192 -7.24 6.31 -19.51
CA TYR A 192 -7.34 6.30 -18.06
C TYR A 192 -7.98 5.02 -17.54
N LYS A 193 -7.33 4.41 -16.54
CA LYS A 193 -7.85 3.29 -15.79
C LYS A 193 -8.69 3.82 -14.64
N TYR A 194 -9.98 3.48 -14.58
CA TYR A 194 -10.90 4.11 -13.63
C TYR A 194 -11.22 3.21 -12.44
N GLU A 195 -10.58 3.47 -11.32
CA GLU A 195 -10.78 2.76 -10.05
C GLU A 195 -11.91 3.34 -9.17
N GLY A 196 -12.51 4.46 -9.57
CA GLY A 196 -13.62 5.10 -8.84
C GLY A 196 -14.94 4.32 -8.89
N VAL A 197 -15.02 3.25 -9.67
CA VAL A 197 -16.21 2.36 -9.77
C VAL A 197 -16.36 1.42 -8.59
N SER A 198 -15.34 1.29 -7.73
CA SER A 198 -15.44 0.43 -6.55
C SER A 198 -16.49 0.97 -5.55
N PRO A 199 -17.06 0.12 -4.68
CA PRO A 199 -18.04 0.56 -3.67
C PRO A 199 -17.54 1.66 -2.73
N ALA A 200 -16.21 1.75 -2.52
CA ALA A 200 -15.60 2.83 -1.73
C ALA A 200 -15.16 4.03 -2.58
N GLY A 201 -15.41 4.02 -3.88
CA GLY A 201 -15.11 5.11 -4.81
C GLY A 201 -13.63 5.31 -5.12
N SER A 202 -12.78 4.31 -4.88
CA SER A 202 -11.32 4.39 -5.10
C SER A 202 -10.67 3.02 -5.24
N HIS A 203 -9.35 2.98 -5.54
CA HIS A 203 -8.52 1.77 -5.63
C HIS A 203 -8.38 0.99 -4.30
N LYS A 204 -8.66 1.61 -3.16
CA LYS A 204 -8.29 1.07 -1.84
C LYS A 204 -8.93 -0.28 -1.48
N PRO A 205 -10.14 -0.65 -1.93
CA PRO A 205 -10.70 -1.99 -1.71
C PRO A 205 -9.81 -3.14 -2.21
N ASN A 206 -8.96 -2.90 -3.21
CA ASN A 206 -8.06 -3.92 -3.74
C ASN A 206 -7.07 -4.49 -2.71
N THR A 207 -6.72 -3.71 -1.68
CA THR A 207 -5.91 -4.19 -0.56
C THR A 207 -6.71 -4.38 0.73
N ALA A 208 -7.80 -3.62 0.92
CA ALA A 208 -8.64 -3.75 2.11
C ALA A 208 -9.26 -5.14 2.22
N VAL A 209 -9.75 -5.68 1.10
CA VAL A 209 -10.38 -7.01 1.04
C VAL A 209 -9.40 -8.12 1.41
N PRO A 210 -8.22 -8.27 0.78
CA PRO A 210 -7.27 -9.30 1.19
C PRO A 210 -6.72 -9.10 2.61
N GLN A 211 -6.50 -7.88 3.07
CA GLN A 211 -6.06 -7.65 4.45
C GLN A 211 -7.13 -8.12 5.46
N ALA A 212 -8.41 -7.83 5.23
CA ALA A 212 -9.49 -8.33 6.07
C ALA A 212 -9.61 -9.86 6.00
N PHE A 213 -9.51 -10.46 4.81
CA PHE A 213 -9.51 -11.90 4.61
C PHE A 213 -8.41 -12.59 5.42
N TYR A 214 -7.16 -12.18 5.26
CA TYR A 214 -6.04 -12.82 5.96
C TYR A 214 -6.07 -12.62 7.48
N ASN A 215 -6.61 -11.50 7.96
CA ASN A 215 -6.85 -11.31 9.38
C ASN A 215 -7.95 -12.25 9.89
N LYS A 216 -9.03 -12.43 9.14
CA LYS A 216 -10.10 -13.40 9.48
C LYS A 216 -9.57 -14.81 9.56
N GLU A 217 -8.79 -15.26 8.56
CA GLU A 217 -8.15 -16.59 8.53
C GLU A 217 -7.18 -16.79 9.71
N ALA A 218 -6.53 -15.73 10.18
CA ALA A 218 -5.67 -15.77 11.35
C ALA A 218 -6.44 -15.77 12.69
N GLY A 219 -7.79 -15.72 12.67
CA GLY A 219 -8.62 -15.69 13.86
C GLY A 219 -8.72 -14.32 14.55
N THR A 220 -8.22 -13.25 13.93
CA THR A 220 -8.36 -11.88 14.41
C THR A 220 -9.85 -11.52 14.55
N LYS A 221 -10.22 -10.79 15.61
CA LYS A 221 -11.60 -10.36 15.86
C LYS A 221 -11.85 -8.91 15.43
N ALA A 222 -10.86 -8.06 15.61
CA ALA A 222 -10.96 -6.63 15.35
C ALA A 222 -9.70 -6.10 14.66
N LEU A 223 -9.88 -5.07 13.84
CA LEU A 223 -8.79 -4.30 13.26
C LEU A 223 -8.78 -2.88 13.80
N THR A 224 -7.60 -2.28 13.83
CA THR A 224 -7.41 -0.85 14.02
C THR A 224 -6.76 -0.28 12.77
N THR A 225 -7.08 0.97 12.44
CA THR A 225 -6.47 1.64 11.30
C THR A 225 -6.52 3.15 11.44
N GLU A 226 -5.65 3.82 10.70
CA GLU A 226 -5.73 5.26 10.45
C GLU A 226 -6.52 5.55 9.18
N THR A 227 -6.94 6.80 9.02
CA THR A 227 -7.37 7.34 7.73
C THR A 227 -7.17 8.85 7.65
N GLY A 228 -6.59 9.33 6.54
CA GLY A 228 -6.39 10.76 6.30
C GLY A 228 -7.71 11.44 5.93
N ALA A 229 -8.13 11.32 4.67
CA ALA A 229 -9.37 11.92 4.14
C ALA A 229 -10.59 10.98 4.22
N GLY A 230 -10.43 9.75 4.72
CA GLY A 230 -11.49 8.76 4.90
C GLY A 230 -11.59 7.69 3.81
N GLN A 231 -10.85 7.79 2.69
CA GLN A 231 -10.92 6.78 1.62
C GLN A 231 -10.50 5.39 2.09
N TRP A 232 -9.41 5.32 2.86
CA TRP A 232 -8.92 4.05 3.39
C TRP A 232 -9.88 3.46 4.43
N GLY A 233 -10.30 4.29 5.40
CA GLY A 233 -11.28 3.87 6.40
C GLY A 233 -12.56 3.32 5.77
N SER A 234 -13.11 3.98 4.74
CA SER A 234 -14.31 3.52 4.01
C SER A 234 -14.10 2.15 3.35
N ALA A 235 -12.94 1.95 2.70
CA ALA A 235 -12.61 0.68 2.05
C ALA A 235 -12.45 -0.46 3.05
N LEU A 236 -11.74 -0.22 4.17
CA LEU A 236 -11.52 -1.24 5.17
C LEU A 236 -12.79 -1.56 5.97
N SER A 237 -13.63 -0.55 6.25
CA SER A 237 -14.93 -0.77 6.91
C SER A 237 -15.82 -1.72 6.11
N MET A 238 -15.90 -1.52 4.80
CA MET A 238 -16.60 -2.42 3.88
C MET A 238 -16.01 -3.84 3.94
N ALA A 239 -14.70 -3.97 3.82
CA ALA A 239 -14.03 -5.26 3.83
C ALA A 239 -14.21 -6.01 5.16
N CYS A 240 -14.09 -5.31 6.30
CA CYS A 240 -14.35 -5.87 7.62
C CYS A 240 -15.78 -6.36 7.75
N LYS A 241 -16.74 -5.63 7.20
CA LYS A 241 -18.15 -6.06 7.21
C LYS A 241 -18.36 -7.37 6.46
N PHE A 242 -17.73 -7.56 5.29
CA PHE A 242 -17.82 -8.80 4.52
C PHE A 242 -17.24 -10.01 5.27
N PHE A 243 -16.16 -9.82 6.02
CA PHE A 243 -15.51 -10.90 6.75
C PHE A 243 -15.91 -11.03 8.23
N GLY A 244 -16.84 -10.19 8.71
CA GLY A 244 -17.32 -10.21 10.09
C GLY A 244 -16.23 -9.85 11.11
N LEU A 245 -15.47 -8.80 10.82
CA LEU A 245 -14.47 -8.22 11.71
C LEU A 245 -14.97 -6.88 12.26
N ASP A 246 -14.67 -6.60 13.51
CA ASP A 246 -14.85 -5.26 14.08
C ASP A 246 -13.74 -4.32 13.59
N LEU A 247 -14.02 -3.01 13.55
CA LEU A 247 -13.05 -2.02 13.08
C LEU A 247 -13.09 -0.73 13.91
N GLU A 248 -11.90 -0.29 14.34
CA GLU A 248 -11.66 1.03 14.93
C GLU A 248 -10.84 1.88 13.95
N VAL A 249 -11.34 3.06 13.61
CA VAL A 249 -10.71 3.98 12.65
C VAL A 249 -10.32 5.29 13.35
N TYR A 250 -9.04 5.61 13.31
CA TYR A 250 -8.50 6.89 13.76
C TYR A 250 -8.41 7.83 12.55
N MET A 251 -9.36 8.78 12.45
CA MET A 251 -9.45 9.70 11.32
C MET A 251 -8.80 11.04 11.67
N VAL A 252 -7.93 11.54 10.80
CA VAL A 252 -7.30 12.87 10.99
C VAL A 252 -8.39 13.92 11.27
N ARG A 253 -8.27 14.64 12.40
CA ARG A 253 -9.31 15.52 12.97
C ARG A 253 -9.86 16.51 11.97
N VAL A 254 -9.02 17.24 11.25
CA VAL A 254 -9.47 18.21 10.24
C VAL A 254 -10.35 17.57 9.17
N SER A 255 -10.09 16.32 8.81
CA SER A 255 -10.93 15.58 7.86
C SER A 255 -12.18 15.00 8.50
N TYR A 256 -12.11 14.56 9.75
CA TYR A 256 -13.26 14.11 10.52
C TYR A 256 -14.34 15.20 10.62
N ASP A 257 -13.90 16.45 10.86
CA ASP A 257 -14.80 17.59 11.00
C ASP A 257 -15.32 18.10 9.64
N THR A 258 -14.47 18.11 8.60
CA THR A 258 -14.81 18.73 7.30
C THR A 258 -15.33 17.75 6.24
N LYS A 259 -15.21 16.43 6.46
CA LYS A 259 -15.63 15.39 5.51
C LYS A 259 -16.60 14.36 6.14
N PRO A 260 -17.77 14.77 6.65
CA PRO A 260 -18.66 13.91 7.42
C PRO A 260 -19.20 12.72 6.61
N TYR A 261 -19.37 12.86 5.29
CA TYR A 261 -19.93 11.79 4.45
C TYR A 261 -19.07 10.51 4.44
N ARG A 262 -17.76 10.65 4.50
CA ARG A 262 -16.88 9.47 4.58
C ARG A 262 -16.98 8.79 5.94
N ARG A 263 -17.16 9.55 7.02
CA ARG A 263 -17.44 9.01 8.34
C ARG A 263 -18.75 8.23 8.33
N TYR A 264 -19.83 8.79 7.77
CA TYR A 264 -21.13 8.12 7.69
C TYR A 264 -21.06 6.80 6.91
N ILE A 265 -20.27 6.72 5.85
CA ILE A 265 -20.03 5.45 5.13
C ILE A 265 -19.35 4.43 6.04
N MET A 266 -18.30 4.81 6.78
CA MET A 266 -17.60 3.91 7.69
C MET A 266 -18.54 3.40 8.80
N GLU A 267 -19.30 4.29 9.41
CA GLU A 267 -20.30 3.96 10.44
C GLU A 267 -21.43 3.09 9.89
N SER A 268 -21.85 3.30 8.63
CA SER A 268 -22.87 2.47 7.96
C SER A 268 -22.40 1.02 7.75
N PHE A 269 -21.09 0.79 7.62
CA PHE A 269 -20.49 -0.55 7.61
C PHE A 269 -20.17 -1.07 9.02
N GLY A 270 -20.48 -0.31 10.08
CA GLY A 270 -20.33 -0.71 11.48
C GLY A 270 -18.99 -0.39 12.11
N ALA A 271 -18.15 0.43 11.47
CA ALA A 271 -16.89 0.87 12.06
C ALA A 271 -17.12 1.92 13.17
N GLN A 272 -16.25 1.90 14.18
CA GLN A 272 -16.13 2.95 15.18
C GLN A 272 -15.08 3.97 14.70
N VAL A 273 -15.49 5.24 14.54
CA VAL A 273 -14.63 6.28 13.96
C VAL A 273 -14.30 7.33 15.00
N TYR A 274 -13.03 7.56 15.24
CA TYR A 274 -12.55 8.53 16.24
C TYR A 274 -11.72 9.64 15.56
N PRO A 275 -11.90 10.91 15.98
CA PRO A 275 -11.04 11.99 15.53
C PRO A 275 -9.64 11.81 16.15
N SER A 276 -8.58 11.86 15.34
CA SER A 276 -7.18 11.77 15.80
C SER A 276 -6.51 13.15 15.74
N PRO A 277 -5.90 13.62 16.86
CA PRO A 277 -5.70 12.92 18.14
C PRO A 277 -7.00 12.71 18.92
N SER A 278 -7.11 11.56 19.63
CA SER A 278 -8.29 11.16 20.38
C SER A 278 -8.00 10.99 21.88
N THR A 279 -9.03 10.91 22.69
CA THR A 279 -8.92 10.57 24.12
C THR A 279 -8.80 9.06 24.38
N ASN A 280 -8.91 8.22 23.35
CA ASN A 280 -8.95 6.76 23.49
C ASN A 280 -7.55 6.15 23.74
N THR A 281 -6.50 6.80 23.24
CA THR A 281 -5.12 6.35 23.40
C THR A 281 -4.34 7.25 24.35
N GLU A 282 -3.30 6.72 25.01
CA GLU A 282 -2.42 7.53 25.86
C GLU A 282 -1.72 8.62 25.03
N TYR A 283 -1.24 8.26 23.82
CA TYR A 283 -0.61 9.18 22.92
C TYR A 283 -1.54 10.34 22.50
N GLY A 284 -2.78 10.02 22.11
CA GLY A 284 -3.76 11.05 21.73
C GLY A 284 -4.10 11.99 22.88
N ARG A 285 -4.25 11.47 24.11
CA ARG A 285 -4.46 12.31 25.31
C ARG A 285 -3.29 13.25 25.57
N LYS A 286 -2.04 12.78 25.40
CA LYS A 286 -0.83 13.61 25.54
C LYS A 286 -0.83 14.74 24.50
N VAL A 287 -1.05 14.43 23.22
CA VAL A 287 -1.12 15.44 22.15
C VAL A 287 -2.21 16.49 22.45
N LEU A 288 -3.39 16.07 22.92
CA LEU A 288 -4.48 16.99 23.26
C LEU A 288 -4.22 17.81 24.53
N ALA A 289 -3.36 17.33 25.43
CA ALA A 289 -2.92 18.10 26.59
C ALA A 289 -1.94 19.21 26.18
N ASP A 290 -1.05 18.92 25.21
CA ASP A 290 -0.07 19.87 24.69
C ASP A 290 -0.71 20.86 23.70
N ASP A 291 -1.62 20.41 22.84
CA ASP A 291 -2.38 21.22 21.86
C ASP A 291 -3.84 20.75 21.77
N PRO A 292 -4.77 21.33 22.55
CA PRO A 292 -6.20 20.98 22.54
C PRO A 292 -6.90 21.22 21.18
N HIS A 293 -6.31 22.08 20.31
CA HIS A 293 -6.84 22.43 19.00
C HIS A 293 -6.11 21.75 17.85
N SER A 294 -5.30 20.75 18.13
CA SER A 294 -4.55 20.03 17.10
C SER A 294 -5.45 19.52 15.98
N ASN A 295 -5.12 19.89 14.74
CA ASN A 295 -5.79 19.39 13.53
C ASN A 295 -5.47 17.92 13.23
N GLY A 296 -4.49 17.35 13.91
CA GLY A 296 -3.98 16.02 13.69
C GLY A 296 -3.18 15.88 12.39
N SER A 297 -2.46 14.77 12.30
CA SER A 297 -1.76 14.36 11.08
C SER A 297 -1.97 12.87 10.81
N LEU A 298 -1.62 12.41 9.60
CA LEU A 298 -1.70 10.98 9.29
C LEU A 298 -0.72 10.17 10.16
N GLY A 299 0.47 10.70 10.44
CA GLY A 299 1.44 10.07 11.33
C GLY A 299 0.92 9.90 12.76
N MET A 300 0.19 10.91 13.29
CA MET A 300 -0.48 10.81 14.61
C MET A 300 -1.57 9.73 14.60
N ALA A 301 -2.39 9.69 13.56
CA ALA A 301 -3.45 8.69 13.43
C ALA A 301 -2.88 7.25 13.30
N ILE A 302 -1.75 7.08 12.60
CA ILE A 302 -1.00 5.81 12.55
C ILE A 302 -0.54 5.43 13.95
N SER A 303 0.08 6.36 14.69
CA SER A 303 0.54 6.11 16.08
C SER A 303 -0.60 5.62 16.97
N GLU A 304 -1.76 6.26 16.93
CA GLU A 304 -2.92 5.84 17.73
C GLU A 304 -3.42 4.45 17.33
N ALA A 305 -3.54 4.17 16.04
CA ALA A 305 -3.99 2.86 15.55
C ALA A 305 -3.00 1.73 15.90
N VAL A 306 -1.70 1.98 15.76
CA VAL A 306 -0.63 1.02 16.14
C VAL A 306 -0.65 0.76 17.64
N ILE A 307 -0.76 1.79 18.46
CA ILE A 307 -0.84 1.65 19.93
C ILE A 307 -2.08 0.86 20.34
N ALA A 308 -3.23 1.15 19.73
CA ALA A 308 -4.48 0.43 20.01
C ALA A 308 -4.40 -1.06 19.63
N ALA A 309 -3.68 -1.41 18.57
CA ALA A 309 -3.42 -2.81 18.22
C ALA A 309 -2.43 -3.46 19.20
N ALA A 310 -1.26 -2.85 19.40
CA ALA A 310 -0.18 -3.40 20.22
C ALA A 310 -0.57 -3.60 21.69
N SER A 311 -1.34 -2.66 22.26
CA SER A 311 -1.82 -2.72 23.66
C SER A 311 -3.00 -3.68 23.86
N SER A 312 -3.55 -4.28 22.81
CA SER A 312 -4.75 -5.14 22.89
C SER A 312 -4.48 -6.57 23.40
N GLY A 313 -3.22 -6.92 23.67
CA GLY A 313 -2.86 -8.30 24.04
C GLY A 313 -3.10 -9.32 22.92
N GLY A 314 -3.07 -8.88 21.66
CA GLY A 314 -3.31 -9.71 20.48
C GLY A 314 -4.78 -9.80 20.03
N ALA A 315 -5.72 -9.14 20.72
CA ALA A 315 -7.13 -9.13 20.36
C ALA A 315 -7.40 -8.34 19.06
N LYS A 316 -6.56 -7.34 18.77
CA LYS A 316 -6.66 -6.49 17.60
C LYS A 316 -5.38 -6.56 16.78
N LYS A 317 -5.50 -6.36 15.46
CA LYS A 317 -4.38 -6.19 14.52
C LYS A 317 -4.50 -4.85 13.82
N TYR A 318 -3.37 -4.34 13.35
CA TYR A 318 -3.31 -3.11 12.58
C TYR A 318 -3.41 -3.40 11.08
N SER A 319 -4.07 -2.52 10.35
CA SER A 319 -4.17 -2.56 8.89
C SER A 319 -3.91 -1.18 8.32
N LEU A 320 -3.21 -1.10 7.18
CA LEU A 320 -2.92 0.19 6.53
C LEU A 320 -3.11 0.13 5.02
N GLY A 321 -3.41 1.30 4.44
CA GLY A 321 -3.82 1.43 3.04
C GLY A 321 -2.72 1.80 2.05
N SER A 322 -1.44 1.84 2.45
CA SER A 322 -0.31 2.22 1.60
C SER A 322 1.03 1.78 2.20
N VAL A 323 2.15 2.09 1.54
CA VAL A 323 3.55 2.00 1.99
C VAL A 323 4.12 0.58 1.99
N LEU A 324 3.50 -0.40 2.65
CA LEU A 324 4.07 -1.75 2.76
C LEU A 324 3.98 -2.53 1.44
N GLY A 325 4.94 -3.41 1.20
CA GLY A 325 5.08 -4.17 -0.04
C GLY A 325 3.86 -5.02 -0.37
N HIS A 326 3.26 -5.72 0.61
CA HIS A 326 2.03 -6.49 0.39
C HIS A 326 0.85 -5.59 -0.03
N VAL A 327 0.76 -4.34 0.50
CA VAL A 327 -0.27 -3.38 0.10
C VAL A 327 -0.10 -2.98 -1.37
N LEU A 328 1.13 -2.65 -1.78
CA LEU A 328 1.45 -2.30 -3.16
C LEU A 328 1.18 -3.47 -4.11
N MET A 329 1.56 -4.68 -3.70
CA MET A 329 1.34 -5.92 -4.44
C MET A 329 -0.15 -6.19 -4.68
N HIS A 330 -1.00 -6.07 -3.66
CA HIS A 330 -2.46 -6.25 -3.81
C HIS A 330 -3.07 -5.29 -4.84
N GLN A 331 -2.50 -4.11 -5.00
CA GLN A 331 -2.97 -3.13 -5.98
C GLN A 331 -2.60 -3.51 -7.43
N THR A 332 -1.67 -4.44 -7.67
CA THR A 332 -1.20 -4.76 -9.03
C THR A 332 -2.26 -5.32 -9.96
N VAL A 333 -3.40 -5.75 -9.43
CA VAL A 333 -4.59 -6.08 -10.24
C VAL A 333 -4.98 -4.95 -11.19
N ILE A 334 -4.71 -3.67 -10.81
CA ILE A 334 -5.00 -2.49 -11.64
C ILE A 334 -4.21 -2.54 -12.94
N GLY A 335 -2.90 -2.68 -12.83
CA GLY A 335 -1.99 -2.68 -13.98
C GLY A 335 -2.04 -3.98 -14.78
N LEU A 336 -2.33 -5.13 -14.12
CA LEU A 336 -2.52 -6.40 -14.82
C LEU A 336 -3.74 -6.33 -15.77
N GLU A 337 -4.87 -5.83 -15.30
CA GLU A 337 -6.03 -5.59 -16.15
C GLU A 337 -5.73 -4.53 -17.23
N ALA A 338 -4.99 -3.46 -16.87
CA ALA A 338 -4.65 -2.39 -17.80
C ALA A 338 -3.79 -2.89 -18.97
N LEU A 339 -2.86 -3.82 -18.75
CA LEU A 339 -2.06 -4.44 -19.82
C LEU A 339 -2.95 -5.15 -20.84
N GLU A 340 -3.91 -5.96 -20.40
CA GLU A 340 -4.85 -6.63 -21.30
C GLU A 340 -5.76 -5.63 -22.03
N GLN A 341 -6.20 -4.58 -21.35
CA GLN A 341 -7.02 -3.52 -21.95
C GLN A 341 -6.26 -2.69 -22.98
N MET A 342 -4.97 -2.45 -22.79
CA MET A 342 -4.11 -1.82 -23.81
C MET A 342 -3.90 -2.74 -25.01
N GLU A 343 -3.78 -4.05 -24.82
CA GLU A 343 -3.75 -5.03 -25.90
C GLU A 343 -5.08 -5.00 -26.70
N MET A 344 -6.23 -4.94 -26.01
CA MET A 344 -7.55 -4.75 -26.68
C MET A 344 -7.61 -3.46 -27.48
N ALA A 345 -6.94 -2.39 -27.02
CA ALA A 345 -6.86 -1.11 -27.75
C ALA A 345 -5.94 -1.18 -28.97
N GLY A 346 -5.11 -2.22 -29.09
CA GLY A 346 -4.08 -2.34 -30.13
C GLY A 346 -2.96 -1.32 -29.98
N GLU A 347 -2.75 -0.79 -28.76
CA GLU A 347 -1.73 0.20 -28.44
C GLU A 347 -0.95 -0.20 -27.19
N TYR A 348 0.25 0.35 -27.03
CA TYR A 348 1.08 0.15 -25.83
C TYR A 348 1.54 1.52 -25.33
N PRO A 349 1.54 1.80 -24.00
CA PRO A 349 1.83 3.13 -23.49
C PRO A 349 3.31 3.50 -23.61
N ASP A 350 3.59 4.67 -24.19
CA ASP A 350 4.89 5.34 -24.11
C ASP A 350 5.18 5.82 -22.70
N MET A 351 4.12 6.13 -21.94
CA MET A 351 4.23 6.52 -20.54
C MET A 351 3.02 6.10 -19.70
N VAL A 352 3.29 5.77 -18.45
CA VAL A 352 2.28 5.48 -17.43
C VAL A 352 2.43 6.45 -16.25
N ILE A 353 1.31 6.98 -15.76
CA ILE A 353 1.28 8.07 -14.78
C ILE A 353 0.35 7.70 -13.62
N GLY A 354 0.80 7.95 -12.39
CA GLY A 354 -0.04 7.81 -11.20
C GLY A 354 0.32 8.83 -10.13
N CYS A 355 -0.65 9.21 -9.29
CA CYS A 355 -0.39 10.05 -8.14
C CYS A 355 0.21 9.25 -6.99
N THR A 356 1.00 9.88 -6.14
CA THR A 356 1.67 9.26 -5.00
C THR A 356 1.46 10.03 -3.70
N GLY A 357 0.97 9.31 -2.67
CA GLY A 357 1.14 9.65 -1.26
C GLY A 357 2.11 8.64 -0.67
N GLY A 358 1.62 7.51 -0.11
CA GLY A 358 2.50 6.38 0.23
C GLY A 358 2.81 5.43 -0.94
N GLY A 359 2.27 5.65 -2.14
CA GLY A 359 2.64 4.95 -3.38
C GLY A 359 1.76 3.78 -3.82
N SER A 360 0.72 3.37 -3.07
CA SER A 360 0.01 2.11 -3.35
C SER A 360 -0.74 2.08 -4.69
N ASN A 361 -1.54 3.11 -5.02
CA ASN A 361 -2.23 3.15 -6.31
C ASN A 361 -1.27 3.26 -7.50
N PHE A 362 -0.20 4.03 -7.32
CA PHE A 362 0.85 4.19 -8.31
C PHE A 362 1.52 2.85 -8.63
N ALA A 363 2.03 2.17 -7.60
CA ALA A 363 2.65 0.86 -7.74
C ALA A 363 1.70 -0.16 -8.38
N GLY A 364 0.44 -0.17 -7.92
CA GLY A 364 -0.58 -1.07 -8.45
C GLY A 364 -0.82 -0.93 -9.95
N PHE A 365 -0.81 0.30 -10.46
CA PHE A 365 -0.95 0.56 -11.88
C PHE A 365 0.36 0.39 -12.64
N CYS A 366 1.47 0.93 -12.11
CA CYS A 366 2.72 1.10 -12.86
C CYS A 366 3.66 -0.13 -12.78
N TYR A 367 3.68 -0.90 -11.67
CA TYR A 367 4.61 -2.02 -11.53
C TYR A 367 4.44 -3.12 -12.58
N PRO A 368 3.23 -3.52 -13.01
CA PRO A 368 3.10 -4.44 -14.15
C PRO A 368 3.71 -3.92 -15.45
N PHE A 369 3.68 -2.61 -15.72
CA PHE A 369 4.38 -2.01 -16.87
C PHE A 369 5.90 -1.96 -16.66
N LEU A 370 6.37 -1.66 -15.45
CA LEU A 370 7.79 -1.75 -15.11
C LEU A 370 8.31 -3.18 -15.30
N HIS A 371 7.54 -4.19 -14.91
CA HIS A 371 7.87 -5.59 -15.17
C HIS A 371 8.07 -5.86 -16.67
N GLN A 372 7.22 -5.30 -17.55
CA GLN A 372 7.42 -5.43 -19.00
C GLN A 372 8.73 -4.74 -19.45
N ASN A 373 9.06 -3.57 -18.90
CA ASN A 373 10.33 -2.91 -19.18
C ASN A 373 11.52 -3.79 -18.77
N LEU A 374 11.51 -4.34 -17.56
CA LEU A 374 12.61 -5.14 -17.00
C LEU A 374 12.77 -6.51 -17.67
N THR A 375 11.69 -7.13 -18.14
CA THR A 375 11.69 -8.53 -18.59
C THR A 375 11.48 -8.72 -20.08
N LYS A 376 10.82 -7.76 -20.76
CA LYS A 376 10.47 -7.86 -22.19
C LYS A 376 11.07 -6.75 -23.05
N GLY A 377 11.88 -5.86 -22.47
CA GLY A 377 12.56 -4.79 -23.20
C GLY A 377 11.66 -3.65 -23.69
N HIS A 378 10.47 -3.49 -23.10
CA HIS A 378 9.70 -2.27 -23.28
C HIS A 378 10.42 -1.08 -22.68
N ASN A 379 10.08 0.15 -23.11
CA ASN A 379 10.69 1.38 -22.64
C ASN A 379 9.62 2.43 -22.29
N THR A 380 8.64 2.01 -21.49
CA THR A 380 7.59 2.90 -20.99
C THR A 380 8.17 3.81 -19.92
N ARG A 381 8.02 5.12 -20.08
CA ARG A 381 8.32 6.09 -19.01
C ARG A 381 7.32 5.93 -17.87
N ILE A 382 7.79 5.93 -16.64
CA ILE A 382 6.96 5.74 -15.45
C ILE A 382 7.06 7.00 -14.60
N ILE A 383 5.94 7.70 -14.40
CA ILE A 383 5.91 9.05 -13.80
C ILE A 383 5.07 9.04 -12.53
N ALA A 384 5.72 9.24 -11.40
CA ALA A 384 5.11 9.43 -10.09
C ALA A 384 4.80 10.91 -9.85
N VAL A 385 3.56 11.24 -9.49
CA VAL A 385 3.11 12.62 -9.32
C VAL A 385 2.68 12.87 -7.88
N GLU A 386 3.30 13.84 -7.23
CA GLU A 386 3.04 14.20 -5.84
C GLU A 386 2.63 15.67 -5.69
N PRO A 387 2.00 16.07 -4.57
CA PRO A 387 1.69 17.48 -4.33
C PRO A 387 2.95 18.27 -3.94
N ALA A 388 3.11 19.47 -4.48
CA ALA A 388 4.22 20.37 -4.14
C ALA A 388 4.26 20.76 -2.64
N ALA A 389 3.13 20.65 -1.94
CA ALA A 389 3.03 20.89 -0.50
C ALA A 389 3.54 19.72 0.37
N CYS A 390 3.71 18.53 -0.22
CA CYS A 390 4.20 17.33 0.47
C CYS A 390 5.09 16.50 -0.49
N PRO A 391 6.24 17.07 -0.95
CA PRO A 391 7.01 16.55 -2.06
C PRO A 391 8.09 15.55 -1.60
N SER A 392 7.69 14.41 -1.07
CA SER A 392 8.60 13.41 -0.50
C SER A 392 9.62 12.88 -1.50
N LEU A 393 9.22 12.59 -2.74
CA LEU A 393 10.12 12.07 -3.79
C LEU A 393 11.02 13.13 -4.40
N THR A 394 10.51 14.35 -4.63
CA THR A 394 11.27 15.39 -5.35
C THR A 394 12.11 16.26 -4.43
N LYS A 395 11.80 16.34 -3.14
CA LYS A 395 12.49 17.21 -2.16
C LYS A 395 12.89 16.48 -0.88
N GLY A 396 12.35 15.29 -0.61
CA GLY A 396 12.71 14.48 0.54
C GLY A 396 14.11 13.86 0.43
N ARG A 397 14.57 13.21 1.51
CA ARG A 397 15.85 12.50 1.56
C ARG A 397 15.59 11.00 1.54
N PHE A 398 16.43 10.23 0.84
CA PHE A 398 16.36 8.76 0.82
C PHE A 398 17.17 8.19 1.99
N VAL A 399 16.52 8.07 3.13
CA VAL A 399 17.13 7.65 4.40
C VAL A 399 16.16 6.78 5.21
N TYR A 400 16.66 6.16 6.27
CA TYR A 400 15.81 5.49 7.25
C TYR A 400 15.01 6.48 8.08
N ASP A 401 13.69 6.25 8.19
CA ASP A 401 12.80 7.05 9.03
C ASP A 401 11.66 6.18 9.60
N TYR A 402 10.99 6.67 10.63
CA TYR A 402 9.83 6.02 11.23
C TYR A 402 8.59 6.15 10.33
N GLY A 403 7.75 5.12 10.34
CA GLY A 403 6.48 5.14 9.61
C GLY A 403 5.41 6.02 10.25
N ASP A 404 5.56 6.41 11.52
CA ASP A 404 4.59 7.15 12.32
C ASP A 404 5.25 8.23 13.20
N THR A 405 4.47 9.21 13.67
CA THR A 405 4.98 10.35 14.44
C THR A 405 5.48 9.98 15.83
N ALA A 406 4.93 8.95 16.48
CA ALA A 406 5.35 8.50 17.81
C ALA A 406 6.53 7.51 17.78
N ALA A 407 7.10 7.21 16.61
CA ALA A 407 8.22 6.29 16.44
C ALA A 407 7.92 4.85 16.95
N MET A 408 6.69 4.38 16.76
CA MET A 408 6.23 3.06 17.19
C MET A 408 6.26 2.03 16.05
N ALA A 409 6.09 2.48 14.80
CA ALA A 409 6.14 1.65 13.62
C ALA A 409 7.59 1.28 13.24
N PRO A 410 7.80 0.23 12.42
CA PRO A 410 9.13 -0.10 11.90
C PRO A 410 9.78 1.09 11.20
N ILE A 411 11.11 1.20 11.35
CA ILE A 411 11.94 2.15 10.62
C ILE A 411 12.20 1.56 9.24
N VAL A 412 11.94 2.33 8.18
CA VAL A 412 12.16 1.87 6.80
C VAL A 412 12.99 2.88 6.01
N LYS A 413 13.81 2.40 5.07
CA LYS A 413 14.57 3.27 4.16
C LYS A 413 13.63 3.76 3.06
N MET A 414 13.40 5.06 3.02
CA MET A 414 12.42 5.68 2.14
C MET A 414 12.80 7.13 1.81
N PHE A 415 12.23 7.67 0.75
CA PHE A 415 12.19 9.12 0.60
C PHE A 415 11.24 9.69 1.66
N THR A 416 11.74 10.59 2.49
CA THR A 416 11.00 11.17 3.61
C THR A 416 11.21 12.67 3.74
N LEU A 417 10.20 13.34 4.31
CA LEU A 417 10.24 14.74 4.76
C LEU A 417 10.43 14.83 6.29
N GLY A 418 10.71 13.69 6.96
CA GLY A 418 10.79 13.56 8.41
C GLY A 418 9.45 13.17 9.05
N HIS A 419 9.44 12.16 9.94
CA HIS A 419 8.23 11.60 10.54
C HIS A 419 7.46 12.57 11.44
N THR A 420 8.08 13.65 11.89
CA THR A 420 7.43 14.74 12.65
C THR A 420 6.87 15.85 11.76
N PHE A 421 7.13 15.83 10.44
CA PHE A 421 6.62 16.82 9.51
C PHE A 421 5.09 16.77 9.41
N MET A 422 4.45 17.91 9.57
CA MET A 422 3.02 18.10 9.38
C MET A 422 2.73 18.79 8.04
N PRO A 423 2.23 18.05 7.02
CA PRO A 423 1.91 18.65 5.73
C PRO A 423 0.81 19.71 5.85
N PRO A 424 0.88 20.79 5.04
CA PRO A 424 -0.19 21.77 4.94
C PRO A 424 -1.55 21.15 4.62
N GLY A 425 -2.62 21.88 4.94
CA GLY A 425 -4.00 21.42 4.81
C GLY A 425 -4.54 21.37 3.37
N ILE A 426 -3.80 20.76 2.43
CA ILE A 426 -4.31 20.55 1.07
C ILE A 426 -5.47 19.55 1.03
N HIS A 427 -6.36 19.71 0.04
CA HIS A 427 -7.55 18.88 -0.09
C HIS A 427 -7.28 17.44 -0.55
N ALA A 428 -6.14 17.16 -1.19
CA ALA A 428 -5.68 15.81 -1.51
C ALA A 428 -5.15 15.09 -0.26
N GLY A 429 -6.04 14.82 0.70
CA GLY A 429 -5.69 14.27 2.00
C GLY A 429 -5.00 12.92 1.96
N GLY A 430 -5.28 12.10 0.94
CA GLY A 430 -4.61 10.81 0.71
C GLY A 430 -3.17 10.91 0.22
N LEU A 431 -2.68 12.13 -0.11
CA LEU A 431 -1.30 12.37 -0.52
C LEU A 431 -0.49 13.12 0.57
N ARG A 432 -1.06 13.33 1.75
CA ARG A 432 -0.42 14.06 2.87
C ARG A 432 0.30 13.07 3.80
N TYR A 433 1.35 12.45 3.31
CA TYR A 433 2.18 11.54 4.10
C TYR A 433 3.66 11.91 3.92
N HIS A 434 4.42 11.91 5.03
CA HIS A 434 5.81 12.35 5.05
C HIS A 434 6.78 11.43 4.30
N GLY A 435 6.42 10.15 4.12
CA GLY A 435 7.29 9.12 3.56
C GLY A 435 6.70 8.42 2.34
N MET A 436 7.54 7.70 1.61
CA MET A 436 7.17 6.93 0.42
C MET A 436 7.48 5.45 0.64
N ALA A 437 6.71 4.55 0.00
CA ALA A 437 6.98 3.12 0.04
C ALA A 437 8.45 2.79 -0.28
N PRO A 438 9.10 1.89 0.47
CA PRO A 438 10.51 1.55 0.29
C PRO A 438 10.87 1.10 -1.13
N SER A 439 10.07 0.21 -1.74
CA SER A 439 10.31 -0.26 -3.10
C SER A 439 10.21 0.87 -4.14
N LEU A 440 9.20 1.76 -3.99
CA LEU A 440 9.06 2.91 -4.87
C LEU A 440 10.21 3.90 -4.68
N SER A 441 10.61 4.16 -3.44
CA SER A 441 11.76 5.02 -3.14
C SER A 441 13.04 4.50 -3.78
N ALA A 442 13.33 3.21 -3.66
CA ALA A 442 14.50 2.59 -4.26
C ALA A 442 14.48 2.67 -5.80
N LEU A 443 13.31 2.51 -6.43
CA LEU A 443 13.14 2.63 -7.88
C LEU A 443 13.31 4.06 -8.39
N VAL A 444 12.90 5.06 -7.61
CA VAL A 444 13.14 6.49 -7.95
C VAL A 444 14.61 6.83 -7.77
N ASP A 445 15.24 6.42 -6.66
CA ASP A 445 16.68 6.62 -6.42
C ASP A 445 17.54 5.95 -7.48
N GLY A 446 17.14 4.75 -7.94
CA GLY A 446 17.78 4.01 -9.02
C GLY A 446 17.49 4.53 -10.44
N GLY A 447 16.67 5.59 -10.61
CA GLY A 447 16.37 6.18 -11.92
C GLY A 447 15.38 5.40 -12.79
N TYR A 448 14.67 4.41 -12.25
CA TYR A 448 13.66 3.63 -12.98
C TYR A 448 12.30 4.34 -13.05
N ILE A 449 12.05 5.30 -12.17
CA ILE A 449 10.80 6.05 -12.05
C ILE A 449 11.13 7.53 -11.94
N GLU A 450 10.45 8.34 -12.77
CA GLU A 450 10.50 9.80 -12.71
C GLU A 450 9.56 10.32 -11.62
N ALA A 451 9.95 11.35 -10.87
CA ALA A 451 9.09 12.00 -9.89
C ALA A 451 8.78 13.44 -10.32
N ARG A 452 7.55 13.88 -10.08
CA ARG A 452 7.09 15.25 -10.42
C ARG A 452 6.18 15.78 -9.32
N ALA A 453 6.43 17.00 -8.85
CA ALA A 453 5.56 17.72 -7.92
C ALA A 453 4.67 18.71 -8.68
N VAL A 454 3.38 18.81 -8.29
CA VAL A 454 2.42 19.74 -8.88
C VAL A 454 1.69 20.55 -7.80
N MET A 455 1.36 21.80 -8.12
CA MET A 455 0.63 22.70 -7.24
C MET A 455 -0.88 22.37 -7.21
N GLN A 456 -1.55 22.72 -6.12
CA GLN A 456 -2.95 22.38 -5.88
C GLN A 456 -3.91 23.04 -6.89
N ARG A 457 -3.79 24.35 -7.13
CA ARG A 457 -4.69 25.06 -8.05
C ARG A 457 -4.60 24.58 -9.49
N PRO A 458 -3.40 24.42 -10.11
CA PRO A 458 -3.27 23.79 -11.42
C PRO A 458 -3.85 22.37 -11.48
N THR A 459 -3.77 21.61 -10.38
CA THR A 459 -4.35 20.28 -10.27
C THR A 459 -5.87 20.32 -10.35
N PHE A 460 -6.53 21.24 -9.63
CA PHE A 460 -7.97 21.43 -9.69
C PHE A 460 -8.44 21.98 -11.04
N ALA A 461 -7.68 22.88 -11.66
CA ALA A 461 -7.97 23.33 -13.02
C ALA A 461 -8.00 22.15 -14.01
N ALA A 462 -6.99 21.28 -13.96
CA ALA A 462 -6.93 20.07 -14.78
C ALA A 462 -8.07 19.09 -14.49
N ALA A 463 -8.48 18.96 -13.23
CA ALA A 463 -9.61 18.13 -12.83
C ALA A 463 -10.92 18.61 -13.46
N LEU A 464 -11.17 19.91 -13.49
CA LEU A 464 -12.36 20.50 -14.10
C LEU A 464 -12.33 20.42 -15.63
N GLU A 465 -11.17 20.62 -16.25
CA GLU A 465 -10.99 20.41 -17.69
C GLU A 465 -11.28 18.96 -18.09
N PHE A 466 -10.76 18.01 -17.31
CA PHE A 466 -11.06 16.58 -17.50
C PHE A 466 -12.54 16.27 -17.29
N ALA A 467 -13.16 16.79 -16.22
CA ALA A 467 -14.57 16.57 -15.93
C ALA A 467 -15.47 17.16 -17.02
N ALA A 468 -15.16 18.34 -17.56
CA ALA A 468 -15.89 18.95 -18.66
C ALA A 468 -15.77 18.12 -19.96
N ALA A 469 -14.63 17.47 -20.20
CA ALA A 469 -14.41 16.66 -21.40
C ALA A 469 -14.99 15.24 -21.25
N GLU A 470 -14.73 14.55 -20.14
CA GLU A 470 -14.98 13.11 -19.97
C GLU A 470 -16.15 12.79 -19.02
N GLY A 471 -16.76 13.80 -18.37
CA GLY A 471 -17.93 13.62 -17.51
C GLY A 471 -17.68 12.98 -16.15
N ILE A 472 -16.42 12.80 -15.77
CA ILE A 472 -16.01 12.20 -14.47
C ILE A 472 -15.28 13.26 -13.65
N LEU A 473 -15.77 13.54 -12.45
CA LEU A 473 -15.08 14.42 -11.50
C LEU A 473 -14.03 13.63 -10.73
N PRO A 474 -12.71 13.88 -10.90
CA PRO A 474 -11.66 13.14 -10.21
C PRO A 474 -11.64 13.40 -8.71
N ALA A 475 -11.15 12.44 -7.91
CA ALA A 475 -10.71 12.77 -6.56
C ALA A 475 -9.55 13.78 -6.63
N PRO A 476 -9.39 14.69 -5.64
CA PRO A 476 -8.25 15.61 -5.61
C PRO A 476 -6.89 14.92 -5.72
N GLU A 477 -6.77 13.71 -5.19
CA GLU A 477 -5.60 12.85 -5.35
C GLU A 477 -5.36 12.46 -6.81
N ALA A 478 -6.39 11.89 -7.47
CA ALA A 478 -6.33 11.43 -8.85
C ALA A 478 -6.08 12.57 -9.84
N ALA A 479 -6.54 13.78 -9.51
CA ALA A 479 -6.34 14.98 -10.30
C ALA A 479 -4.87 15.35 -10.53
N HIS A 480 -3.94 14.91 -9.64
CA HIS A 480 -2.50 15.08 -9.83
C HIS A 480 -2.01 14.29 -11.06
N ALA A 481 -2.49 13.04 -11.23
CA ALA A 481 -2.17 12.26 -12.42
C ALA A 481 -2.82 12.85 -13.68
N VAL A 482 -4.05 13.38 -13.58
CA VAL A 482 -4.72 14.11 -14.68
C VAL A 482 -3.89 15.31 -15.11
N ARG A 483 -3.41 16.13 -14.16
CA ARG A 483 -2.58 17.30 -14.47
C ARG A 483 -1.31 16.91 -15.23
N ALA A 484 -0.60 15.91 -14.76
CA ALA A 484 0.61 15.43 -15.42
C ALA A 484 0.32 14.83 -16.81
N ALA A 485 -0.80 14.11 -16.97
CA ALA A 485 -1.21 13.58 -18.29
C ALA A 485 -1.54 14.70 -19.28
N ILE A 486 -2.21 15.77 -18.84
CA ILE A 486 -2.48 16.96 -19.66
C ILE A 486 -1.16 17.66 -20.02
N ASP A 487 -0.23 17.81 -19.08
CA ASP A 487 1.08 18.41 -19.36
C ASP A 487 1.85 17.64 -20.43
N GLU A 488 1.92 16.32 -20.32
CA GLU A 488 2.58 15.46 -21.32
C GLU A 488 1.85 15.54 -22.70
N ALA A 489 0.52 15.59 -22.70
CA ALA A 489 -0.25 15.75 -23.93
C ALA A 489 -0.01 17.11 -24.62
N LEU A 490 0.15 18.18 -23.84
CA LEU A 490 0.51 19.50 -24.37
C LEU A 490 1.96 19.55 -24.89
N LEU A 491 2.89 18.81 -24.28
CA LEU A 491 4.23 18.60 -24.83
C LEU A 491 4.14 17.87 -26.18
N CYS A 492 3.35 16.83 -26.29
CA CYS A 492 3.10 16.12 -27.56
C CYS A 492 2.53 17.06 -28.64
N LYS A 493 1.61 17.98 -28.27
CA LYS A 493 1.08 19.00 -29.18
C LYS A 493 2.16 19.96 -29.63
N ARG A 494 2.95 20.52 -28.69
CA ARG A 494 4.05 21.46 -28.99
C ARG A 494 5.05 20.85 -29.99
N ASP A 495 5.42 19.59 -29.73
CA ASP A 495 6.46 18.91 -30.50
C ASP A 495 5.89 18.17 -31.74
N ASN A 496 4.56 18.20 -31.92
CA ASN A 496 3.80 17.50 -32.95
C ASN A 496 4.15 15.99 -33.04
N VAL A 497 4.26 15.34 -31.89
CA VAL A 497 4.63 13.92 -31.78
C VAL A 497 3.47 13.14 -31.15
N LYS A 498 3.05 12.07 -31.81
CA LYS A 498 2.07 11.14 -31.24
C LYS A 498 2.74 10.29 -30.14
N LYS A 499 2.13 10.25 -28.95
CA LYS A 499 2.47 9.37 -27.84
C LYS A 499 1.21 8.75 -27.27
N VAL A 500 1.35 7.57 -26.68
CA VAL A 500 0.29 6.91 -25.92
C VAL A 500 0.55 7.15 -24.42
N ILE A 501 -0.36 7.86 -23.79
CA ILE A 501 -0.32 8.24 -22.38
C ILE A 501 -1.38 7.42 -21.65
N ALA A 502 -1.01 6.65 -20.62
CA ALA A 502 -1.97 5.97 -19.78
C ALA A 502 -1.81 6.44 -18.32
N PHE A 503 -2.90 6.70 -17.62
CA PHE A 503 -2.85 7.10 -16.23
C PHE A 503 -3.91 6.40 -15.36
N ASN A 504 -3.64 6.32 -14.06
CA ASN A 504 -4.57 5.77 -13.10
C ASN A 504 -5.49 6.86 -12.53
N LEU A 505 -6.77 6.83 -12.89
CA LEU A 505 -7.82 7.63 -12.26
C LEU A 505 -8.29 6.89 -11.01
N CYS A 506 -7.52 7.01 -9.92
CA CYS A 506 -7.57 6.14 -8.75
C CYS A 506 -8.79 6.33 -7.84
N GLY A 507 -9.65 7.34 -8.10
CA GLY A 507 -10.89 7.59 -7.36
C GLY A 507 -11.69 8.75 -7.93
N HIS A 508 -13.00 8.80 -7.58
CA HIS A 508 -13.89 9.90 -7.93
C HIS A 508 -13.94 10.98 -6.83
N GLY A 509 -14.36 12.20 -7.20
CA GLY A 509 -14.41 13.38 -6.33
C GLY A 509 -15.75 13.65 -5.64
N HIS A 510 -16.75 12.75 -5.72
CA HIS A 510 -18.10 13.01 -5.21
C HIS A 510 -18.17 13.27 -3.70
N PHE A 511 -17.22 12.76 -2.93
CA PHE A 511 -17.11 13.05 -1.49
C PHE A 511 -16.20 14.24 -1.17
N ASP A 512 -15.66 14.91 -2.18
CA ASP A 512 -14.70 16.01 -2.03
C ASP A 512 -15.24 17.33 -2.62
N MET A 513 -16.59 17.47 -2.71
CA MET A 513 -17.24 18.63 -3.31
C MET A 513 -16.88 19.95 -2.63
N ALA A 514 -16.65 19.95 -1.32
CA ALA A 514 -16.17 21.13 -0.61
C ALA A 514 -14.82 21.65 -1.12
N ALA A 515 -13.95 20.77 -1.62
CA ALA A 515 -12.69 21.18 -2.23
C ALA A 515 -12.90 21.86 -3.58
N TYR A 516 -13.84 21.37 -4.37
CA TYR A 516 -14.22 21.99 -5.65
C TYR A 516 -14.95 23.33 -5.44
N ASP A 517 -15.80 23.43 -4.41
CA ASP A 517 -16.42 24.69 -3.99
C ASP A 517 -15.35 25.72 -3.61
N ALA A 518 -14.37 25.34 -2.80
CA ALA A 518 -13.25 26.21 -2.44
C ALA A 518 -12.44 26.69 -3.66
N TYR A 519 -12.30 25.85 -4.70
CA TYR A 519 -11.69 26.24 -5.97
C TYR A 519 -12.55 27.26 -6.72
N HIS A 520 -13.85 27.01 -6.89
CA HIS A 520 -14.79 27.89 -7.61
C HIS A 520 -14.96 29.25 -6.94
N THR A 521 -14.94 29.29 -5.60
CA THR A 521 -15.05 30.51 -4.82
C THR A 521 -13.72 31.26 -4.62
N GLY A 522 -12.62 30.74 -5.22
CA GLY A 522 -11.29 31.37 -5.15
C GLY A 522 -10.61 31.24 -3.78
N GLN A 523 -11.14 30.40 -2.88
CA GLN A 523 -10.58 30.18 -1.54
C GLN A 523 -9.44 29.14 -1.53
N LEU A 524 -9.31 28.34 -2.60
CA LEU A 524 -8.25 27.34 -2.71
C LEU A 524 -6.89 28.01 -2.90
N GLN A 525 -5.95 27.67 -2.02
CA GLN A 525 -4.60 28.25 -2.03
C GLN A 525 -3.57 27.22 -2.51
N ASP A 526 -2.53 27.70 -3.17
CA ASP A 526 -1.31 26.94 -3.37
C ASP A 526 -0.43 27.04 -2.13
N TYR A 527 0.28 25.96 -1.84
CA TYR A 527 1.28 25.91 -0.79
C TYR A 527 2.63 25.64 -1.43
N GLU A 528 3.58 26.51 -1.17
CA GLU A 528 4.97 26.30 -1.55
C GLU A 528 5.61 25.21 -0.70
N TYR A 529 6.76 24.71 -1.12
CA TYR A 529 7.54 23.75 -0.35
C TYR A 529 7.90 24.30 1.03
N PRO A 530 7.47 23.67 2.13
CA PRO A 530 7.66 24.20 3.48
C PRO A 530 9.07 23.84 4.01
N SER A 531 10.14 24.40 3.43
CA SER A 531 11.53 24.02 3.69
C SER A 531 11.89 24.07 5.17
N ALA A 532 11.54 25.14 5.88
CA ALA A 532 11.86 25.28 7.30
C ALA A 532 11.24 24.16 8.18
N ALA A 533 9.97 23.81 7.94
CA ALA A 533 9.31 22.75 8.67
C ALA A 533 9.89 21.35 8.35
N VAL A 534 10.33 21.16 7.11
CA VAL A 534 11.00 19.90 6.70
C VAL A 534 12.40 19.84 7.31
N ASP A 535 13.17 20.91 7.28
CA ASP A 535 14.51 20.97 7.87
C ASP A 535 14.47 20.69 9.38
N GLU A 536 13.47 21.22 10.09
CA GLU A 536 13.23 20.90 11.49
C GLU A 536 12.91 19.42 11.68
N ALA A 537 11.95 18.87 10.91
CA ALA A 537 11.55 17.46 11.01
C ALA A 537 12.72 16.51 10.72
N MET A 538 13.62 16.88 9.81
CA MET A 538 14.82 16.10 9.48
C MET A 538 15.82 15.99 10.64
N THR A 539 15.76 16.88 11.64
CA THR A 539 16.61 16.77 12.84
C THR A 539 16.19 15.61 13.75
N HIS A 540 14.98 15.12 13.60
CA HIS A 540 14.41 14.02 14.40
C HIS A 540 14.61 12.63 13.77
N LEU A 541 15.31 12.52 12.65
CA LEU A 541 15.56 11.23 12.00
C LEU A 541 16.25 10.24 12.93
N PRO A 542 15.90 8.94 12.87
CA PRO A 542 16.58 7.92 13.66
C PRO A 542 18.07 7.83 13.28
N GLN A 543 18.94 7.77 14.28
CA GLN A 543 20.34 7.44 14.05
C GLN A 543 20.45 5.93 13.88
N VAL A 544 20.82 5.47 12.70
CA VAL A 544 20.99 4.05 12.37
C VAL A 544 22.36 3.81 11.72
N ASP A 545 23.04 2.76 12.14
CA ASP A 545 24.38 2.39 11.66
C ASP A 545 24.33 1.49 10.40
N PHE A 546 23.22 1.48 9.68
CA PHE A 546 23.06 0.78 8.40
C PHE A 546 23.24 1.77 7.23
N ALA A 547 24.21 1.49 6.38
CA ALA A 547 24.48 2.23 5.16
C ALA A 547 23.47 1.87 4.05
#